data_68736f958160669253b006726b05ee93
#
_entry.id   68736f958160669253b006726b05ee93
#
_cell.length_a   1.000
_cell.length_b   1.000
_cell.length_c   1.000
_cell.angle_alpha   90.00
_cell.angle_beta   90.00
_cell.angle_gamma   90.00
#
_symmetry.space_group_name_H-M   'P 1'
#
loop_
_entity.id
_entity.type
_entity.pdbx_description
1 polymer ?
#
loop_
_entity_poly.entity_id
_entity_poly.type
_entity_poly.pdbx_seq_one_letter_code
_entity_poly.pdbx_strand_id
1 'polypeptide(L)'
;MKWGEKNYLALRRGPYVIGAGLDESVQASPKTLKGRFVYLFDPELAVQRSIALEPGKRVFLLDLKAAKSSKPRVLASACKALLTKTEGERMTWTVEGVGDTPALVLIASDKPPRTVELPSHVPVTHSYNLAEGLLYVRFTNEARPRELTIEF
;
A
#
# COMPACT_ATOMS: atom_id res chain seq x y z
N MET A 1 15.93 -30.71 21.30
CA MET A 1 15.42 -29.38 20.89
C MET A 1 16.64 -28.51 20.61
N LYS A 2 16.83 -28.00 19.36
CA LYS A 2 17.93 -27.06 19.08
C LYS A 2 17.44 -25.65 19.33
N TRP A 3 18.02 -24.97 20.29
CA TRP A 3 17.84 -23.52 20.47
C TRP A 3 18.52 -22.78 19.33
N GLY A 4 17.84 -21.81 18.76
CA GLY A 4 18.39 -20.92 17.76
C GLY A 4 18.11 -19.48 18.14
N GLU A 5 19.14 -18.69 18.28
CA GLU A 5 19.04 -17.25 18.52
C GLU A 5 18.92 -16.54 17.17
N LYS A 6 18.11 -15.50 17.12
CA LYS A 6 17.91 -14.67 15.94
C LYS A 6 17.90 -13.20 16.33
N ASN A 7 18.55 -12.37 15.54
CA ASN A 7 18.58 -10.91 15.71
C ASN A 7 17.42 -10.21 14.99
N TYR A 8 16.32 -10.92 14.68
CA TYR A 8 15.14 -10.36 14.06
C TYR A 8 13.88 -11.11 14.47
N LEU A 9 12.77 -10.39 14.36
CA LEU A 9 11.42 -10.96 14.34
C LEU A 9 10.80 -10.73 12.97
N ALA A 10 10.07 -11.72 12.47
CA ALA A 10 9.27 -11.57 11.26
C ALA A 10 7.99 -12.39 11.40
N LEU A 11 6.86 -11.72 11.27
CA LEU A 11 5.53 -12.29 11.33
C LEU A 11 4.80 -12.02 10.02
N ARG A 12 4.18 -13.07 9.47
CA ARG A 12 3.34 -12.94 8.27
C ARG A 12 1.88 -13.22 8.64
N ARG A 13 0.98 -12.32 8.20
CA ARG A 13 -0.47 -12.50 8.32
C ARG A 13 -1.14 -12.13 7.00
N GLY A 14 -1.61 -13.12 6.26
CA GLY A 14 -2.12 -12.91 4.90
C GLY A 14 -1.08 -12.18 4.02
N PRO A 15 -1.44 -11.06 3.40
CA PRO A 15 -0.51 -10.28 2.59
C PRO A 15 0.42 -9.38 3.42
N TYR A 16 0.25 -9.30 4.73
CA TYR A 16 1.04 -8.41 5.59
C TYR A 16 2.25 -9.10 6.18
N VAL A 17 3.36 -8.36 6.24
CA VAL A 17 4.59 -8.78 6.91
C VAL A 17 5.01 -7.70 7.89
N ILE A 18 5.12 -8.07 9.16
CA ILE A 18 5.68 -7.22 10.21
C ILE A 18 7.09 -7.73 10.48
N GLY A 19 8.06 -6.83 10.45
CA GLY A 19 9.45 -7.17 10.71
C GLY A 19 10.09 -6.20 11.69
N ALA A 20 11.02 -6.72 12.50
CA ALA A 20 11.86 -5.94 13.38
C ALA A 20 13.28 -6.51 13.41
N GLY A 21 14.27 -5.65 13.26
CA GLY A 21 15.66 -5.93 13.64
C GLY A 21 15.81 -5.70 15.14
N LEU A 22 16.44 -6.66 15.83
CA LEU A 22 16.66 -6.59 17.28
C LEU A 22 18.04 -6.00 17.55
N ASP A 23 18.12 -5.17 18.60
CA ASP A 23 19.37 -4.55 19.07
C ASP A 23 20.16 -5.45 20.02
N GLU A 24 19.73 -6.69 20.18
CA GLU A 24 20.26 -7.60 21.15
C GLU A 24 21.58 -8.25 20.70
N SER A 25 22.27 -8.84 21.64
CA SER A 25 23.67 -9.26 21.63
C SER A 25 24.06 -10.34 20.61
N VAL A 26 23.17 -10.77 19.75
CA VAL A 26 23.51 -11.74 18.70
C VAL A 26 24.17 -11.04 17.53
N GLN A 27 25.48 -11.19 17.43
CA GLN A 27 26.25 -10.70 16.28
C GLN A 27 25.96 -11.55 15.04
N ALA A 28 24.93 -11.19 14.32
CA ALA A 28 24.58 -11.81 13.05
C ALA A 28 24.27 -10.71 12.02
N SER A 29 24.51 -11.01 10.75
CA SER A 29 24.10 -10.12 9.66
C SER A 29 22.60 -9.87 9.69
N PRO A 30 22.15 -8.65 9.39
CA PRO A 30 20.72 -8.33 9.35
C PRO A 30 19.96 -9.24 8.42
N LYS A 31 18.75 -9.66 8.85
CA LYS A 31 17.87 -10.46 8.00
C LYS A 31 17.35 -9.62 6.85
N THR A 32 17.59 -10.06 5.63
CA THR A 32 17.02 -9.45 4.44
C THR A 32 15.73 -10.14 4.02
N LEU A 33 14.65 -9.38 3.94
CA LEU A 33 13.39 -9.82 3.35
C LEU A 33 13.44 -9.54 1.84
N LYS A 34 13.29 -10.57 1.02
CA LYS A 34 13.24 -10.46 -0.45
C LYS A 34 11.82 -10.71 -0.94
N GLY A 35 11.32 -9.86 -1.85
CA GLY A 35 9.97 -9.96 -2.38
C GLY A 35 9.57 -8.70 -3.12
N ARG A 36 8.27 -8.51 -3.31
CA ARG A 36 7.66 -7.29 -3.85
C ARG A 36 6.81 -6.69 -2.74
N PHE A 37 7.36 -5.71 -2.06
CA PHE A 37 6.74 -5.13 -0.87
C PHE A 37 6.43 -3.66 -1.07
N VAL A 38 5.35 -3.20 -0.47
CA VAL A 38 5.10 -1.78 -0.19
C VAL A 38 5.25 -1.58 1.31
N TYR A 39 6.10 -0.63 1.71
CA TYR A 39 6.23 -0.24 3.11
C TYR A 39 5.10 0.73 3.46
N LEU A 40 4.21 0.32 4.37
CA LEU A 40 2.95 1.04 4.62
C LEU A 40 3.11 2.36 5.37
N PHE A 41 4.30 2.64 5.90
CA PHE A 41 4.65 3.95 6.49
C PHE A 41 5.49 4.83 5.55
N ASP A 42 5.75 4.37 4.33
CA ASP A 42 6.35 5.19 3.28
C ASP A 42 5.26 6.10 2.67
N PRO A 43 5.41 7.44 2.72
CA PRO A 43 4.41 8.35 2.16
C PRO A 43 4.20 8.19 0.66
N GLU A 44 5.19 7.66 -0.07
CA GLU A 44 5.10 7.40 -1.50
C GLU A 44 4.59 5.98 -1.83
N LEU A 45 4.51 5.09 -0.85
CA LEU A 45 4.16 3.67 -1.01
C LEU A 45 4.97 2.98 -2.12
N ALA A 46 6.26 3.32 -2.20
CA ALA A 46 7.15 2.81 -3.24
C ALA A 46 7.36 1.29 -3.13
N VAL A 47 7.46 0.62 -4.28
CA VAL A 47 7.72 -0.83 -4.31
C VAL A 47 9.18 -1.11 -4.00
N GLN A 48 9.41 -1.94 -2.99
CA GLN A 48 10.73 -2.38 -2.56
C GLN A 48 10.91 -3.87 -2.82
N ARG A 49 12.07 -4.25 -3.39
CA ARG A 49 12.41 -5.64 -3.72
C ARG A 49 13.16 -6.36 -2.62
N SER A 50 13.81 -5.59 -1.76
CA SER A 50 14.68 -6.09 -0.71
C SER A 50 14.70 -5.13 0.46
N ILE A 51 14.50 -5.64 1.67
CA ILE A 51 14.47 -4.84 2.90
C ILE A 51 15.32 -5.55 3.93
N ALA A 52 16.40 -4.90 4.37
CA ALA A 52 17.20 -5.39 5.48
C ALA A 52 16.55 -4.95 6.82
N LEU A 53 16.43 -5.90 7.74
CA LEU A 53 16.00 -5.64 9.12
C LEU A 53 17.24 -5.33 9.96
N GLU A 54 17.78 -4.10 9.76
CA GLU A 54 18.86 -3.57 10.58
C GLU A 54 18.44 -3.46 12.04
N PRO A 55 19.39 -3.50 13.01
CA PRO A 55 19.10 -3.27 14.41
C PRO A 55 18.23 -2.03 14.64
N GLY A 56 17.18 -2.15 15.45
CA GLY A 56 16.22 -1.08 15.73
C GLY A 56 15.18 -0.81 14.64
N LYS A 57 15.39 -1.31 13.42
CA LYS A 57 14.45 -1.10 12.30
C LYS A 57 13.18 -1.90 12.49
N ARG A 58 12.04 -1.23 12.31
CA ARG A 58 10.71 -1.84 12.31
C ARG A 58 10.02 -1.57 10.99
N VAL A 59 9.35 -2.57 10.45
CA VAL A 59 8.65 -2.45 9.16
C VAL A 59 7.27 -3.09 9.20
N PHE A 60 6.34 -2.45 8.52
CA PHE A 60 5.03 -2.99 8.24
C PHE A 60 4.82 -2.98 6.73
N LEU A 61 4.81 -4.15 6.12
CA LEU A 61 4.88 -4.34 4.68
C LEU A 61 3.63 -5.02 4.15
N LEU A 62 3.21 -4.60 2.96
CA LEU A 62 2.26 -5.32 2.14
C LEU A 62 3.03 -6.12 1.08
N ASP A 63 2.86 -7.42 1.05
CA ASP A 63 3.42 -8.31 0.03
C ASP A 63 2.49 -8.32 -1.20
N LEU A 64 2.93 -7.67 -2.26
CA LEU A 64 2.15 -7.54 -3.50
C LEU A 64 1.88 -8.89 -4.17
N LYS A 65 2.75 -9.89 -3.98
CA LYS A 65 2.53 -11.23 -4.51
C LYS A 65 1.34 -11.91 -3.81
N ALA A 66 1.25 -11.77 -2.49
CA ALA A 66 0.15 -12.31 -1.69
C ALA A 66 -1.13 -11.48 -1.80
N ALA A 67 -1.01 -10.21 -2.21
CA ALA A 67 -2.12 -9.28 -2.38
C ALA A 67 -2.72 -9.27 -3.79
N LYS A 68 -2.34 -10.17 -4.69
CA LYS A 68 -2.91 -10.24 -6.05
C LYS A 68 -4.43 -10.40 -6.05
N SER A 69 -5.07 -9.69 -6.98
CA SER A 69 -6.51 -9.77 -7.24
C SER A 69 -6.73 -9.67 -8.74
N SER A 70 -7.72 -10.38 -9.25
CA SER A 70 -8.16 -10.28 -10.65
C SER A 70 -9.05 -9.06 -10.92
N LYS A 71 -9.45 -8.35 -9.86
CA LYS A 71 -10.26 -7.13 -9.96
C LYS A 71 -9.53 -5.98 -9.30
N PRO A 72 -9.72 -4.74 -9.80
CA PRO A 72 -9.17 -3.57 -9.14
C PRO A 72 -9.59 -3.49 -7.68
N ARG A 73 -8.63 -3.24 -6.78
CA ARG A 73 -8.92 -3.06 -5.36
C ARG A 73 -7.90 -2.16 -4.68
N VAL A 74 -8.35 -1.44 -3.68
CA VAL A 74 -7.48 -0.67 -2.79
C VAL A 74 -6.59 -1.61 -1.98
N LEU A 75 -5.29 -1.35 -2.02
CA LEU A 75 -4.26 -2.08 -1.26
C LEU A 75 -3.84 -1.33 0.00
N ALA A 76 -3.71 -0.01 -0.11
CA ALA A 76 -3.36 0.89 0.97
C ALA A 76 -3.97 2.26 0.71
N SER A 77 -4.28 3.01 1.76
CA SER A 77 -4.82 4.34 1.64
C SER A 77 -4.49 5.19 2.86
N ALA A 78 -4.16 6.46 2.64
CA ALA A 78 -4.02 7.48 3.70
C ALA A 78 -5.36 8.14 4.07
N CYS A 79 -6.48 7.57 3.61
CA CYS A 79 -7.84 7.96 3.96
C CYS A 79 -8.71 6.70 4.05
N LYS A 80 -9.92 6.84 4.58
CA LYS A 80 -10.95 5.81 4.42
C LYS A 80 -11.31 5.73 2.94
N ALA A 81 -11.25 4.54 2.35
CA ALA A 81 -11.61 4.29 0.95
C ALA A 81 -12.45 3.02 0.88
N LEU A 82 -13.76 3.17 0.65
CA LEU A 82 -14.71 2.07 0.60
C LEU A 82 -15.30 1.98 -0.80
N LEU A 83 -15.19 0.80 -1.42
CA LEU A 83 -15.88 0.52 -2.69
C LEU A 83 -17.40 0.54 -2.47
N THR A 84 -18.08 1.43 -3.16
CA THR A 84 -19.53 1.62 -3.02
C THR A 84 -20.30 1.21 -4.26
N LYS A 85 -19.67 1.27 -5.44
CA LYS A 85 -20.35 0.95 -6.69
C LYS A 85 -19.38 0.31 -7.69
N THR A 86 -19.89 -0.65 -8.48
CA THR A 86 -19.18 -1.25 -9.61
C THR A 86 -20.16 -1.41 -10.77
N GLU A 87 -19.87 -0.78 -11.91
CA GLU A 87 -20.65 -0.83 -13.13
C GLU A 87 -19.73 -1.13 -14.31
N GLY A 88 -19.59 -2.40 -14.66
CA GLY A 88 -18.63 -2.84 -15.67
C GLY A 88 -17.18 -2.51 -15.26
N GLU A 89 -16.51 -1.68 -16.07
CA GLU A 89 -15.13 -1.20 -15.82
C GLU A 89 -15.09 0.09 -14.95
N ARG A 90 -16.26 0.67 -14.64
CA ARG A 90 -16.37 1.86 -13.79
C ARG A 90 -16.59 1.47 -12.33
N MET A 91 -15.73 1.96 -11.47
CA MET A 91 -15.74 1.70 -10.03
C MET A 91 -15.75 3.01 -9.25
N THR A 92 -16.55 3.07 -8.19
CA THR A 92 -16.67 4.24 -7.32
C THR A 92 -16.35 3.87 -5.89
N TRP A 93 -15.45 4.62 -5.28
CA TRP A 93 -15.11 4.53 -3.86
C TRP A 93 -15.57 5.78 -3.14
N THR A 94 -16.17 5.61 -1.97
CA THR A 94 -16.33 6.71 -1.02
C THR A 94 -14.99 6.92 -0.31
N VAL A 95 -14.43 8.13 -0.41
CA VAL A 95 -13.20 8.54 0.26
C VAL A 95 -13.48 9.63 1.27
N GLU A 96 -12.83 9.55 2.44
CA GLU A 96 -12.99 10.48 3.56
C GLU A 96 -11.72 10.45 4.40
N GLY A 97 -11.19 11.60 4.78
CA GLY A 97 -9.98 11.70 5.58
C GLY A 97 -9.94 12.97 6.43
N VAL A 98 -8.79 13.24 7.03
CA VAL A 98 -8.57 14.48 7.78
C VAL A 98 -8.46 15.64 6.79
N GLY A 99 -9.30 16.66 6.94
CA GLY A 99 -9.32 17.80 6.03
C GLY A 99 -7.94 18.43 5.82
N ASP A 100 -7.70 18.91 4.62
CA ASP A 100 -6.47 19.60 4.19
C ASP A 100 -5.17 18.77 4.31
N THR A 101 -5.27 17.46 4.48
CA THR A 101 -4.11 16.57 4.49
C THR A 101 -3.93 15.86 3.14
N PRO A 102 -2.68 15.50 2.77
CA PRO A 102 -2.45 14.70 1.57
C PRO A 102 -3.12 13.33 1.65
N ALA A 103 -3.81 12.94 0.59
CA ALA A 103 -4.31 11.59 0.40
C ALA A 103 -3.50 10.86 -0.67
N LEU A 104 -3.21 9.60 -0.42
CA LEU A 104 -2.69 8.66 -1.40
C LEU A 104 -3.51 7.38 -1.30
N VAL A 105 -4.12 6.96 -2.41
CA VAL A 105 -4.82 5.68 -2.54
C VAL A 105 -4.04 4.82 -3.51
N LEU A 106 -3.57 3.66 -3.05
CA LEU A 106 -2.88 2.66 -3.85
C LEU A 106 -3.86 1.56 -4.26
N ILE A 107 -4.03 1.37 -5.55
CA ILE A 107 -4.98 0.41 -6.12
C ILE A 107 -4.20 -0.61 -6.97
N ALA A 108 -4.42 -1.90 -6.73
CA ALA A 108 -3.99 -2.94 -7.67
C ALA A 108 -4.96 -2.96 -8.85
N SER A 109 -4.43 -2.97 -10.07
CA SER A 109 -5.18 -3.15 -11.31
C SER A 109 -4.28 -3.77 -12.37
N ASP A 110 -4.82 -4.62 -13.21
CA ASP A 110 -4.14 -5.21 -14.37
C ASP A 110 -4.19 -4.29 -15.61
N LYS A 111 -4.98 -3.21 -15.56
CA LYS A 111 -5.14 -2.21 -16.61
C LYS A 111 -4.88 -0.80 -16.09
N PRO A 112 -4.32 0.10 -16.91
CA PRO A 112 -4.30 1.52 -16.60
C PRO A 112 -5.71 2.10 -16.56
N PRO A 113 -5.97 3.13 -15.75
CA PRO A 113 -7.26 3.83 -15.78
C PRO A 113 -7.40 4.65 -17.07
N ARG A 114 -8.61 4.75 -17.58
CA ARG A 114 -9.01 5.71 -18.62
C ARG A 114 -9.31 7.07 -18.02
N THR A 115 -10.06 7.08 -16.93
CA THR A 115 -10.39 8.30 -16.17
C THR A 115 -10.23 8.08 -14.67
N VAL A 116 -9.87 9.15 -13.97
CA VAL A 116 -9.84 9.21 -12.51
C VAL A 116 -10.44 10.55 -12.10
N GLU A 117 -11.56 10.52 -11.40
CA GLU A 117 -12.37 11.69 -11.12
C GLU A 117 -12.77 11.77 -9.64
N LEU A 118 -12.68 12.99 -9.09
CA LEU A 118 -13.30 13.37 -7.84
C LEU A 118 -14.31 14.49 -8.13
N PRO A 119 -15.53 14.47 -7.55
CA PRO A 119 -16.48 15.57 -7.71
C PRO A 119 -15.90 16.87 -7.16
N SER A 120 -16.31 18.00 -7.80
CA SER A 120 -16.05 19.36 -7.35
C SER A 120 -14.60 19.82 -7.28
N HIS A 121 -14.02 20.17 -8.44
CA HIS A 121 -12.88 21.09 -8.59
C HIS A 121 -11.60 20.81 -7.77
N VAL A 122 -11.54 19.68 -7.06
CA VAL A 122 -10.33 19.29 -6.33
C VAL A 122 -9.36 18.66 -7.32
N PRO A 123 -8.12 19.14 -7.40
CA PRO A 123 -7.12 18.52 -8.23
C PRO A 123 -6.89 17.07 -7.81
N VAL A 124 -7.09 16.14 -8.73
CA VAL A 124 -6.70 14.74 -8.59
C VAL A 124 -5.57 14.47 -9.56
N THR A 125 -4.51 13.85 -9.06
CA THR A 125 -3.41 13.37 -9.91
C THR A 125 -3.30 11.87 -9.77
N HIS A 126 -2.89 11.20 -10.83
CA HIS A 126 -2.67 9.77 -10.79
C HIS A 126 -1.45 9.36 -11.61
N SER A 127 -0.89 8.21 -11.25
CA SER A 127 0.15 7.56 -12.02
C SER A 127 -0.05 6.05 -11.98
N TYR A 128 0.20 5.38 -13.10
CA TYR A 128 0.08 3.94 -13.21
C TYR A 128 1.43 3.29 -13.49
N ASN A 129 1.83 2.37 -12.62
CA ASN A 129 3.02 1.55 -12.81
C ASN A 129 2.63 0.24 -13.49
N LEU A 130 2.83 0.16 -14.81
CA LEU A 130 2.48 -1.00 -15.62
C LEU A 130 3.23 -2.27 -15.18
N ALA A 131 4.51 -2.15 -14.81
CA ALA A 131 5.33 -3.30 -14.41
C ALA A 131 4.86 -3.95 -13.10
N GLU A 132 4.24 -3.16 -12.22
CA GLU A 132 3.75 -3.61 -10.92
C GLU A 132 2.23 -3.83 -10.90
N GLY A 133 1.50 -3.27 -11.87
CA GLY A 133 0.03 -3.27 -11.88
C GLY A 133 -0.54 -2.42 -10.74
N LEU A 134 0.03 -1.23 -10.53
CA LEU A 134 -0.30 -0.35 -9.41
C LEU A 134 -0.70 1.03 -9.91
N LEU A 135 -1.87 1.47 -9.48
CA LEU A 135 -2.38 2.82 -9.68
C LEU A 135 -2.24 3.60 -8.37
N TYR A 136 -1.59 4.74 -8.43
CA TYR A 136 -1.43 5.71 -7.37
C TYR A 136 -2.34 6.90 -7.63
N VAL A 137 -3.28 7.17 -6.75
CA VAL A 137 -4.20 8.32 -6.86
C VAL A 137 -3.94 9.25 -5.70
N ARG A 138 -3.65 10.53 -6.02
CA ARG A 138 -3.31 11.57 -5.04
C ARG A 138 -4.28 12.73 -5.13
N PHE A 139 -4.72 13.21 -3.96
CA PHE A 139 -5.61 14.37 -3.81
C PHE A 139 -5.48 14.97 -2.41
N THR A 140 -6.18 16.05 -2.14
CA THR A 140 -6.30 16.59 -0.78
C THR A 140 -7.52 15.98 -0.09
N ASN A 141 -7.36 15.47 1.12
CA ASN A 141 -8.46 14.94 1.94
C ASN A 141 -9.46 16.02 2.32
N GLU A 142 -10.72 15.60 2.49
CA GLU A 142 -11.77 16.34 3.17
C GLU A 142 -12.36 15.49 4.30
N ALA A 143 -12.87 16.16 5.33
CA ALA A 143 -13.51 15.52 6.48
C ALA A 143 -14.94 15.05 6.20
N ARG A 144 -15.39 15.18 4.96
CA ARG A 144 -16.71 14.70 4.48
C ARG A 144 -16.51 13.66 3.37
N PRO A 145 -17.43 12.70 3.25
CA PRO A 145 -17.38 11.69 2.20
C PRO A 145 -17.43 12.31 0.80
N ARG A 146 -16.56 11.83 -0.10
CA ARG A 146 -16.57 12.17 -1.53
C ARG A 146 -16.48 10.91 -2.37
N GLU A 147 -16.92 10.98 -3.61
CA GLU A 147 -16.87 9.86 -4.53
C GLU A 147 -15.61 9.97 -5.42
N LEU A 148 -14.70 9.01 -5.28
CA LEU A 148 -13.60 8.77 -6.22
C LEU A 148 -14.08 7.77 -7.26
N THR A 149 -14.22 8.21 -8.50
CA THR A 149 -14.65 7.35 -9.62
C THR A 149 -13.48 7.08 -10.55
N ILE A 150 -13.29 5.81 -10.89
CA ILE A 150 -12.22 5.36 -11.79
C ILE A 150 -12.85 4.45 -12.85
N GLU A 151 -12.52 4.70 -14.11
CA GLU A 151 -12.85 3.84 -15.24
C GLU A 151 -11.56 3.17 -15.74
N PHE A 152 -11.55 1.85 -15.85
CA PHE A 152 -10.41 1.04 -16.28
C PHE A 152 -10.49 0.58 -17.74
#